data_0ae67f0ef024e3f75c4fca46e23468a7
#
_entry.id   0ae67f0ef024e3f75c4fca46e23468a7
#
_cell.length_a   1.000
_cell.length_b   1.000
_cell.length_c   1.000
_cell.angle_alpha   90.00
_cell.angle_beta   90.00
_cell.angle_gamma   90.00
#
_symmetry.space_group_name_H-M   'P 1'
#
loop_
_entity.id
_entity.type
_entity.pdbx_description
1 polymer ?
#
loop_
_entity_poly.entity_id
_entity_poly.type
_entity_poly.pdbx_seq_one_letter_code
_entity_poly.pdbx_strand_id
1 'polypeptide(L)'
;MRETLAGMVRTAAVPEELTTPSNRALDEMRQALAPMSPQERLAWAIDSHQHHFALTTSFGIQSAVLLHMLSQNASGSEIPVVWVDTGYLPSETYRYAETLTDLLGIRLVVAQSDLSPARMEALHGRLWETGDVADLEQYHRIRKVEPLERAFSSLGTRCWSSGVRRRQTDHRQRMTWLDPIRTRLALHPLLDWTNKEIYYYMAEHELPQHPLFDQGYSTVGDWHSSAPDGADQSGRETRFGGLKQECGMDQP
;
A
#
# COMPACT_ATOMS: atom_id res chain seq x y z
N MET A 1 -4.10 1.16 -57.04
CA MET A 1 -4.26 2.21 -56.03
C MET A 1 -4.19 1.53 -54.65
N ARG A 2 -3.08 1.67 -53.97
CA ARG A 2 -2.87 1.17 -52.59
C ARG A 2 -2.78 2.42 -51.72
N GLU A 3 -3.82 2.66 -50.94
CA GLU A 3 -3.80 3.71 -49.91
C GLU A 3 -3.14 3.17 -48.66
N THR A 4 -2.10 3.85 -48.25
CA THR A 4 -1.27 3.58 -47.07
C THR A 4 -1.98 4.17 -45.83
N LEU A 5 -2.46 3.33 -44.95
CA LEU A 5 -2.93 3.73 -43.62
C LEU A 5 -1.69 4.02 -42.72
N ALA A 6 -1.26 5.27 -42.69
CA ALA A 6 -0.33 5.75 -41.68
C ALA A 6 -1.10 5.99 -40.36
N GLY A 7 -1.03 5.02 -39.46
CA GLY A 7 -1.56 5.15 -38.12
C GLY A 7 -0.79 6.22 -37.35
N MET A 8 -1.46 7.30 -36.95
CA MET A 8 -0.95 8.29 -36.00
C MET A 8 -0.72 7.63 -34.64
N VAL A 9 0.53 7.31 -34.36
CA VAL A 9 0.96 7.05 -32.98
C VAL A 9 0.85 8.38 -32.25
N ARG A 10 -0.19 8.53 -31.41
CA ARG A 10 -0.26 9.62 -30.43
C ARG A 10 0.92 9.40 -29.47
N THR A 11 1.95 10.20 -29.59
CA THR A 11 2.97 10.36 -28.54
C THR A 11 2.25 10.82 -27.28
N ALA A 12 2.19 9.95 -26.27
CA ALA A 12 1.78 10.34 -24.95
C ALA A 12 2.66 11.51 -24.49
N ALA A 13 2.04 12.61 -24.08
CA ALA A 13 2.77 13.74 -23.53
C ALA A 13 3.66 13.24 -22.38
N VAL A 14 4.94 13.61 -22.42
CA VAL A 14 5.88 13.38 -21.30
C VAL A 14 5.25 14.02 -20.06
N PRO A 15 5.09 13.29 -18.95
CA PRO A 15 4.51 13.86 -17.73
C PRO A 15 5.36 15.06 -17.31
N GLU A 16 4.70 16.18 -17.01
CA GLU A 16 5.31 17.33 -16.34
C GLU A 16 6.09 16.81 -15.12
N GLU A 17 7.37 17.18 -14.96
CA GLU A 17 8.24 16.64 -13.92
C GLU A 17 7.55 16.63 -12.55
N LEU A 18 7.60 15.49 -11.87
CA LEU A 18 7.10 15.31 -10.50
C LEU A 18 7.98 16.14 -9.56
N THR A 19 7.62 17.39 -9.33
CA THR A 19 8.33 18.25 -8.38
C THR A 19 7.80 18.02 -6.99
N THR A 20 8.65 17.52 -6.10
CA THR A 20 8.35 17.45 -4.67
C THR A 20 8.14 18.88 -4.13
N PRO A 21 7.06 19.15 -3.38
CA PRO A 21 6.82 20.46 -2.79
C PRO A 21 8.00 20.91 -1.92
N SER A 22 8.22 22.24 -1.79
CA SER A 22 9.21 22.76 -0.87
C SER A 22 8.88 22.36 0.58
N ASN A 23 9.88 22.33 1.46
CA ASN A 23 9.67 22.02 2.88
C ASN A 23 8.61 22.92 3.51
N ARG A 24 8.61 24.23 3.17
CA ARG A 24 7.59 25.18 3.65
C ARG A 24 6.18 24.78 3.19
N ALA A 25 6.01 24.43 1.92
CA ALA A 25 4.71 24.01 1.39
C ALA A 25 4.23 22.69 2.05
N LEU A 26 5.14 21.75 2.30
CA LEU A 26 4.84 20.51 3.04
C LEU A 26 4.38 20.81 4.47
N ASP A 27 5.04 21.72 5.17
CA ASP A 27 4.67 22.10 6.53
C ASP A 27 3.31 22.80 6.59
N GLU A 28 3.01 23.67 5.63
CA GLU A 28 1.70 24.30 5.48
C GLU A 28 0.60 23.25 5.23
N MET A 29 0.83 22.26 4.36
CA MET A 29 -0.11 21.15 4.12
C MET A 29 -0.31 20.30 5.38
N ARG A 30 0.76 19.96 6.09
CA ARG A 30 0.70 19.19 7.34
C ARG A 30 -0.09 19.90 8.42
N GLN A 31 0.09 21.21 8.56
CA GLN A 31 -0.69 22.03 9.49
C GLN A 31 -2.18 22.05 9.13
N ALA A 32 -2.52 22.12 7.86
CA ALA A 32 -3.90 22.03 7.39
C ALA A 32 -4.53 20.65 7.67
N LEU A 33 -3.75 19.57 7.53
CA LEU A 33 -4.22 18.20 7.76
C LEU A 33 -4.35 17.83 9.26
N ALA A 34 -3.66 18.55 10.15
CA ALA A 34 -3.61 18.21 11.57
C ALA A 34 -4.99 18.14 12.24
N PRO A 35 -5.93 19.09 12.07
CA PRO A 35 -7.24 19.04 12.69
C PRO A 35 -8.23 18.09 12.01
N MET A 36 -7.89 17.56 10.84
CA MET A 36 -8.79 16.74 10.01
C MET A 36 -8.94 15.32 10.55
N SER A 37 -10.13 14.75 10.43
CA SER A 37 -10.39 13.32 10.58
C SER A 37 -9.71 12.52 9.46
N PRO A 38 -9.54 11.18 9.59
CA PRO A 38 -9.03 10.34 8.51
C PRO A 38 -9.82 10.48 7.20
N GLN A 39 -11.14 10.55 7.29
CA GLN A 39 -12.03 10.71 6.14
C GLN A 39 -11.83 12.05 5.45
N GLU A 40 -11.69 13.14 6.21
CA GLU A 40 -11.42 14.48 5.68
C GLU A 40 -10.04 14.56 5.03
N ARG A 41 -9.00 13.92 5.62
CA ARG A 41 -7.67 13.82 5.01
C ARG A 41 -7.71 13.08 3.68
N LEU A 42 -8.47 11.99 3.61
CA LEU A 42 -8.64 11.22 2.39
C LEU A 42 -9.37 12.04 1.31
N ALA A 43 -10.46 12.71 1.68
CA ALA A 43 -11.19 13.60 0.78
C ALA A 43 -10.30 14.73 0.26
N TRP A 44 -9.54 15.37 1.15
CA TRP A 44 -8.57 16.41 0.76
C TRP A 44 -7.58 15.91 -0.31
N ALA A 45 -7.04 14.71 -0.16
CA ALA A 45 -6.08 14.16 -1.11
C ALA A 45 -6.73 13.84 -2.47
N ILE A 46 -7.94 13.29 -2.46
CA ILE A 46 -8.72 13.01 -3.67
C ILE A 46 -8.99 14.32 -4.42
N ASP A 47 -9.49 15.35 -3.73
CA ASP A 47 -9.84 16.64 -4.32
C ASP A 47 -8.61 17.40 -4.83
N SER A 48 -7.49 17.37 -4.07
CA SER A 48 -6.26 18.09 -4.41
C SER A 48 -5.49 17.45 -5.56
N HIS A 49 -5.57 16.13 -5.73
CA HIS A 49 -4.77 15.40 -6.71
C HIS A 49 -5.60 14.75 -7.82
N GLN A 50 -6.93 14.67 -7.67
CA GLN A 50 -7.87 14.15 -8.67
C GLN A 50 -7.37 12.85 -9.35
N HIS A 51 -7.15 12.86 -10.67
CA HIS A 51 -6.70 11.71 -11.45
C HIS A 51 -5.26 11.23 -11.13
N HIS A 52 -4.53 11.96 -10.29
CA HIS A 52 -3.16 11.65 -9.87
C HIS A 52 -3.08 11.07 -8.45
N PHE A 53 -4.20 10.71 -7.87
CA PHE A 53 -4.28 10.05 -6.57
C PHE A 53 -4.52 8.54 -6.73
N ALA A 54 -3.88 7.76 -5.87
CA ALA A 54 -4.10 6.32 -5.74
C ALA A 54 -4.11 5.92 -4.27
N LEU A 55 -4.76 4.81 -3.93
CA LEU A 55 -4.65 4.18 -2.62
C LEU A 55 -3.87 2.89 -2.74
N THR A 56 -3.08 2.51 -1.74
CA THR A 56 -2.42 1.21 -1.68
C THR A 56 -3.04 0.34 -0.58
N THR A 57 -3.11 -0.95 -0.85
CA THR A 57 -3.55 -1.94 0.14
C THR A 57 -2.67 -3.17 0.12
N SER A 58 -2.53 -3.85 1.24
CA SER A 58 -1.94 -5.19 1.34
C SER A 58 -3.00 -6.27 1.56
N PHE A 59 -4.28 -5.91 1.66
CA PHE A 59 -5.35 -6.78 2.12
C PHE A 59 -5.00 -7.56 3.40
N GLY A 60 -4.20 -6.95 4.28
CA GLY A 60 -3.89 -7.51 5.60
C GLY A 60 -5.05 -7.30 6.59
N ILE A 61 -4.85 -7.73 7.84
CA ILE A 61 -5.85 -7.82 8.92
C ILE A 61 -6.74 -6.56 9.05
N GLN A 62 -6.18 -5.38 8.84
CA GLN A 62 -6.83 -4.10 9.12
C GLN A 62 -7.06 -3.24 7.87
N SER A 63 -6.85 -3.83 6.70
CA SER A 63 -6.94 -3.10 5.42
C SER A 63 -8.35 -2.63 5.09
N ALA A 64 -9.39 -3.31 5.57
CA ALA A 64 -10.79 -2.98 5.31
C ALA A 64 -11.16 -1.56 5.71
N VAL A 65 -10.55 -1.01 6.76
CA VAL A 65 -10.90 0.33 7.29
C VAL A 65 -10.65 1.42 6.25
N LEU A 66 -9.43 1.51 5.71
CA LEU A 66 -9.10 2.56 4.74
C LEU A 66 -9.84 2.35 3.40
N LEU A 67 -10.04 1.10 3.01
CA LEU A 67 -10.81 0.74 1.81
C LEU A 67 -12.28 1.13 1.97
N HIS A 68 -12.88 0.90 3.13
CA HIS A 68 -14.24 1.32 3.43
C HIS A 68 -14.36 2.86 3.46
N MET A 69 -13.42 3.57 4.10
CA MET A 69 -13.42 5.04 4.05
C MET A 69 -13.35 5.57 2.62
N LEU A 70 -12.57 4.92 1.75
CA LEU A 70 -12.52 5.26 0.33
C LEU A 70 -13.88 5.04 -0.35
N SER A 71 -14.53 3.89 -0.12
CA SER A 71 -15.83 3.56 -0.75
C SER A 71 -16.95 4.51 -0.33
N GLN A 72 -16.84 5.15 0.84
CA GLN A 72 -17.79 6.16 1.31
C GLN A 72 -17.56 7.56 0.68
N ASN A 73 -16.45 7.77 0.00
CA ASN A 73 -16.20 9.02 -0.73
C ASN A 73 -16.93 9.01 -2.08
N ALA A 74 -17.55 10.13 -2.47
CA ALA A 74 -18.32 10.23 -3.71
C ALA A 74 -17.52 9.85 -4.97
N SER A 75 -16.22 10.13 -5.00
CA SER A 75 -15.30 9.76 -6.10
C SER A 75 -14.54 8.47 -5.81
N GLY A 76 -14.82 7.78 -4.72
CA GLY A 76 -14.04 6.64 -4.23
C GLY A 76 -13.94 5.49 -5.22
N SER A 77 -15.02 5.19 -5.95
CA SER A 77 -15.05 4.12 -6.96
C SER A 77 -14.16 4.39 -8.19
N GLU A 78 -13.79 5.65 -8.43
CA GLU A 78 -12.91 6.03 -9.55
C GLU A 78 -11.42 5.95 -9.16
N ILE A 79 -11.12 5.99 -7.87
CA ILE A 79 -9.74 5.98 -7.36
C ILE A 79 -9.13 4.58 -7.52
N PRO A 80 -7.98 4.45 -8.21
CA PRO A 80 -7.30 3.18 -8.30
C PRO A 80 -6.73 2.75 -6.94
N VAL A 81 -7.05 1.52 -6.56
CA VAL A 81 -6.47 0.87 -5.38
C VAL A 81 -5.39 -0.10 -5.85
N VAL A 82 -4.14 0.24 -5.63
CA VAL A 82 -2.99 -0.57 -6.04
C VAL A 82 -2.71 -1.63 -4.98
N TRP A 83 -2.74 -2.88 -5.40
CA TRP A 83 -2.35 -4.03 -4.59
C TRP A 83 -1.11 -4.70 -5.19
N VAL A 84 -0.05 -4.77 -4.41
CA VAL A 84 1.16 -5.49 -4.81
C VAL A 84 0.98 -6.96 -4.49
N ASP A 85 0.74 -7.76 -5.53
CA ASP A 85 0.74 -9.22 -5.44
C ASP A 85 2.16 -9.74 -5.62
N THR A 86 2.72 -10.23 -4.54
CA THR A 86 4.08 -10.80 -4.52
C THR A 86 4.16 -12.21 -5.11
N GLY A 87 3.02 -12.89 -5.28
CA GLY A 87 2.93 -14.32 -5.61
C GLY A 87 3.28 -15.24 -4.43
N TYR A 88 3.46 -14.68 -3.23
CA TYR A 88 3.77 -15.39 -1.99
C TYR A 88 2.76 -15.10 -0.87
N LEU A 89 1.63 -14.48 -1.18
CA LEU A 89 0.60 -14.19 -0.20
C LEU A 89 -0.15 -15.49 0.19
N PRO A 90 -0.66 -15.58 1.44
CA PRO A 90 -1.54 -16.67 1.85
C PRO A 90 -2.82 -16.73 1.01
N SER A 91 -3.37 -17.93 0.81
CA SER A 91 -4.63 -18.12 0.09
C SER A 91 -5.80 -17.35 0.70
N GLU A 92 -5.77 -17.16 2.03
CA GLU A 92 -6.73 -16.37 2.81
C GLU A 92 -6.72 -14.90 2.41
N THR A 93 -5.53 -14.35 2.13
CA THR A 93 -5.39 -12.95 1.66
C THR A 93 -5.99 -12.78 0.27
N TYR A 94 -5.78 -13.72 -0.65
CA TYR A 94 -6.39 -13.67 -1.99
C TYR A 94 -7.92 -13.70 -1.91
N ARG A 95 -8.50 -14.62 -1.12
CA ARG A 95 -9.96 -14.68 -0.93
C ARG A 95 -10.52 -13.44 -0.26
N TYR A 96 -9.81 -12.92 0.73
CA TYR A 96 -10.20 -11.70 1.42
C TYR A 96 -10.16 -10.47 0.50
N ALA A 97 -9.17 -10.40 -0.39
CA ALA A 97 -9.08 -9.35 -1.41
C ALA A 97 -10.28 -9.36 -2.35
N GLU A 98 -10.69 -10.53 -2.88
CA GLU A 98 -11.90 -10.67 -3.70
C GLU A 98 -13.15 -10.22 -2.91
N THR A 99 -13.32 -10.73 -1.68
CA THR A 99 -14.46 -10.35 -0.81
C THR A 99 -14.56 -8.85 -0.60
N LEU A 100 -13.45 -8.18 -0.26
CA LEU A 100 -13.46 -6.73 -0.04
C LEU A 100 -13.65 -5.93 -1.33
N THR A 101 -13.06 -6.40 -2.42
CA THR A 101 -13.18 -5.73 -3.73
C THR A 101 -14.63 -5.72 -4.19
N ASP A 102 -15.31 -6.86 -4.08
CA ASP A 102 -16.71 -6.98 -4.45
C ASP A 102 -17.63 -6.19 -3.51
N LEU A 103 -17.43 -6.36 -2.19
CA LEU A 103 -18.23 -5.71 -1.16
C LEU A 103 -18.19 -4.17 -1.25
N LEU A 104 -17.02 -3.61 -1.50
CA LEU A 104 -16.78 -2.17 -1.45
C LEU A 104 -16.75 -1.51 -2.84
N GLY A 105 -16.91 -2.27 -3.92
CA GLY A 105 -16.88 -1.75 -5.28
C GLY A 105 -15.54 -1.10 -5.67
N ILE A 106 -14.43 -1.74 -5.28
CA ILE A 106 -13.08 -1.18 -5.43
C ILE A 106 -12.58 -1.30 -6.86
N ARG A 107 -12.03 -0.21 -7.40
CA ARG A 107 -11.26 -0.23 -8.64
C ARG A 107 -9.85 -0.79 -8.37
N LEU A 108 -9.72 -2.12 -8.37
CA LEU A 108 -8.47 -2.80 -8.06
C LEU A 108 -7.47 -2.76 -9.23
N VAL A 109 -6.22 -2.42 -8.92
CA VAL A 109 -5.06 -2.49 -9.82
C VAL A 109 -4.04 -3.43 -9.19
N VAL A 110 -3.86 -4.61 -9.77
CA VAL A 110 -2.89 -5.60 -9.28
C VAL A 110 -1.53 -5.32 -9.89
N ALA A 111 -0.54 -5.04 -9.04
CA ALA A 111 0.85 -4.80 -9.41
C ALA A 111 1.69 -6.05 -9.11
N GLN A 112 2.31 -6.63 -10.12
CA GLN A 112 3.15 -7.83 -10.00
C GLN A 112 4.55 -7.58 -10.53
N SER A 113 5.53 -8.36 -10.03
CA SER A 113 6.89 -8.36 -10.58
C SER A 113 6.93 -9.00 -11.97
N ASP A 114 7.80 -8.49 -12.85
CA ASP A 114 8.07 -9.11 -14.16
C ASP A 114 8.75 -10.48 -14.05
N LEU A 115 9.37 -10.76 -12.89
CA LEU A 115 9.86 -12.08 -12.55
C LEU A 115 8.75 -12.88 -11.85
N SER A 116 8.37 -14.04 -12.38
CA SER A 116 7.54 -14.97 -11.61
C SER A 116 8.28 -15.44 -10.34
N PRO A 117 7.57 -15.88 -9.29
CA PRO A 117 8.20 -16.49 -8.12
C PRO A 117 9.25 -17.54 -8.46
N ALA A 118 8.88 -18.51 -9.28
CA ALA A 118 9.78 -19.60 -9.69
C ALA A 118 11.04 -19.11 -10.43
N ARG A 119 10.89 -18.07 -11.30
CA ARG A 119 12.03 -17.51 -12.02
C ARG A 119 12.94 -16.72 -11.08
N MET A 120 12.39 -15.97 -10.12
CA MET A 120 13.19 -15.27 -9.13
C MET A 120 13.99 -16.25 -8.27
N GLU A 121 13.35 -17.32 -7.75
CA GLU A 121 14.01 -18.35 -6.96
C GLU A 121 15.12 -19.07 -7.74
N ALA A 122 14.90 -19.35 -9.03
CA ALA A 122 15.91 -20.00 -9.88
C ALA A 122 17.15 -19.12 -10.13
N LEU A 123 16.96 -17.79 -10.21
CA LEU A 123 18.03 -16.83 -10.51
C LEU A 123 18.75 -16.31 -9.27
N HIS A 124 18.04 -16.16 -8.17
CA HIS A 124 18.54 -15.48 -6.96
C HIS A 124 18.43 -16.34 -5.70
N GLY A 125 17.83 -17.55 -5.78
CA GLY A 125 17.52 -18.35 -4.61
C GLY A 125 16.33 -17.79 -3.81
N ARG A 126 16.10 -18.39 -2.65
CA ARG A 126 15.09 -17.93 -1.69
C ARG A 126 15.70 -16.86 -0.78
N LEU A 127 15.70 -15.63 -1.27
CA LEU A 127 16.32 -14.49 -0.61
C LEU A 127 15.85 -14.25 0.84
N TRP A 128 14.70 -14.77 1.22
CA TRP A 128 14.18 -14.68 2.59
C TRP A 128 14.69 -15.75 3.55
N GLU A 129 15.43 -16.77 3.06
CA GLU A 129 15.97 -17.87 3.86
C GLU A 129 17.47 -17.69 4.23
N THR A 130 18.13 -16.68 3.65
CA THR A 130 19.58 -16.48 3.83
C THR A 130 19.95 -15.88 5.18
N GLY A 131 19.01 -15.18 5.83
CA GLY A 131 19.28 -14.42 7.05
C GLY A 131 20.04 -13.11 6.82
N ASP A 132 20.31 -12.75 5.55
CA ASP A 132 21.00 -11.50 5.19
C ASP A 132 19.98 -10.38 4.92
N VAL A 133 20.19 -9.23 5.51
CA VAL A 133 19.33 -8.05 5.33
C VAL A 133 19.38 -7.53 3.88
N ALA A 134 20.54 -7.60 3.22
CA ALA A 134 20.69 -7.18 1.83
C ALA A 134 19.86 -8.06 0.86
N ASP A 135 19.80 -9.36 1.11
CA ASP A 135 18.96 -10.27 0.34
C ASP A 135 17.47 -9.99 0.57
N LEU A 136 17.07 -9.68 1.81
CA LEU A 136 15.70 -9.25 2.09
C LEU A 136 15.36 -7.90 1.41
N GLU A 137 16.30 -6.99 1.31
CA GLU A 137 16.13 -5.73 0.56
C GLU A 137 15.97 -5.99 -0.92
N GLN A 138 16.79 -6.88 -1.50
CA GLN A 138 16.65 -7.30 -2.88
C GLN A 138 15.28 -7.97 -3.14
N TYR A 139 14.84 -8.86 -2.24
CA TYR A 139 13.51 -9.45 -2.28
C TYR A 139 12.40 -8.39 -2.31
N HIS A 140 12.44 -7.45 -1.36
CA HIS A 140 11.45 -6.39 -1.28
C HIS A 140 11.48 -5.49 -2.52
N ARG A 141 12.65 -5.17 -3.04
CA ARG A 141 12.79 -4.39 -4.27
C ARG A 141 12.12 -5.08 -5.45
N ILE A 142 12.46 -6.37 -5.69
CA ILE A 142 11.94 -7.14 -6.83
C ILE A 142 10.43 -7.40 -6.70
N ARG A 143 9.96 -7.77 -5.49
CA ARG A 143 8.58 -8.23 -5.31
C ARG A 143 7.59 -7.14 -4.91
N LYS A 144 8.06 -6.00 -4.38
CA LYS A 144 7.19 -4.98 -3.79
C LYS A 144 7.44 -3.59 -4.37
N VAL A 145 8.65 -3.06 -4.26
CA VAL A 145 8.92 -1.67 -4.60
C VAL A 145 8.84 -1.42 -6.11
N GLU A 146 9.56 -2.21 -6.92
CA GLU A 146 9.55 -2.05 -8.38
C GLU A 146 8.15 -2.23 -9.00
N PRO A 147 7.34 -3.25 -8.63
CA PRO A 147 5.97 -3.36 -9.11
C PRO A 147 5.09 -2.17 -8.75
N LEU A 148 5.20 -1.67 -7.50
CA LEU A 148 4.45 -0.50 -7.04
C LEU A 148 4.81 0.75 -7.85
N GLU A 149 6.11 1.00 -8.04
CA GLU A 149 6.60 2.15 -8.80
C GLU A 149 6.14 2.12 -10.27
N ARG A 150 6.14 0.95 -10.90
CA ARG A 150 5.58 0.79 -12.26
C ARG A 150 4.09 1.09 -12.32
N ALA A 151 3.32 0.58 -11.36
CA ALA A 151 1.89 0.85 -11.28
C ALA A 151 1.62 2.34 -11.08
N PHE A 152 2.31 2.99 -10.16
CA PHE A 152 2.20 4.44 -9.95
C PHE A 152 2.57 5.25 -11.18
N SER A 153 3.65 4.86 -11.88
CA SER A 153 4.07 5.55 -13.10
C SER A 153 3.03 5.39 -14.22
N SER A 154 2.47 4.19 -14.38
CA SER A 154 1.42 3.92 -15.38
C SER A 154 0.12 4.69 -15.09
N LEU A 155 -0.20 4.93 -13.82
CA LEU A 155 -1.37 5.68 -13.37
C LEU A 155 -1.13 7.20 -13.32
N GLY A 156 0.10 7.66 -13.52
CA GLY A 156 0.46 9.07 -13.35
C GLY A 156 0.31 9.56 -11.91
N THR A 157 0.46 8.66 -10.92
CA THR A 157 0.24 8.95 -9.49
C THR A 157 1.26 9.97 -8.99
N ARG A 158 0.79 11.03 -8.35
CA ARG A 158 1.58 12.08 -7.67
C ARG A 158 1.42 12.04 -6.15
N CYS A 159 0.24 11.61 -5.69
CA CYS A 159 -0.06 11.39 -4.29
C CYS A 159 -0.69 10.01 -4.11
N TRP A 160 -0.35 9.33 -3.05
CA TRP A 160 -0.94 8.04 -2.72
C TRP A 160 -1.21 7.92 -1.23
N SER A 161 -2.11 7.01 -0.85
CA SER A 161 -2.46 6.80 0.55
C SER A 161 -2.23 5.35 0.96
N SER A 162 -1.81 5.15 2.21
CA SER A 162 -1.68 3.84 2.84
C SER A 162 -2.26 3.79 4.24
N GLY A 163 -2.57 2.58 4.72
CA GLY A 163 -3.09 2.32 6.06
C GLY A 163 -2.02 2.24 7.14
N VAL A 164 -0.91 2.95 6.98
CA VAL A 164 0.19 3.01 7.95
C VAL A 164 -0.27 3.66 9.24
N ARG A 165 0.21 3.12 10.39
CA ARG A 165 -0.07 3.67 11.73
C ARG A 165 1.21 3.78 12.54
N ARG A 166 1.34 4.87 13.28
CA ARG A 166 2.53 5.27 14.05
C ARG A 166 3.02 4.18 15.01
N ARG A 167 2.09 3.47 15.65
CA ARG A 167 2.41 2.45 16.67
C ARG A 167 2.84 1.10 16.12
N GLN A 168 2.99 0.96 14.81
CA GLN A 168 3.32 -0.34 14.20
C GLN A 168 4.82 -0.65 14.20
N THR A 169 5.68 0.37 14.13
CA THR A 169 7.15 0.22 14.16
C THR A 169 7.82 1.54 14.57
N ASP A 170 9.09 1.47 14.98
CA ASP A 170 9.91 2.66 15.32
C ASP A 170 10.13 3.59 14.10
N HIS A 171 10.21 3.01 12.90
CA HIS A 171 10.27 3.81 11.67
C HIS A 171 9.01 4.65 11.53
N ARG A 172 7.82 4.04 11.72
CA ARG A 172 6.52 4.70 11.56
C ARG A 172 6.20 5.71 12.64
N GLN A 173 6.84 5.60 13.82
CA GLN A 173 6.71 6.62 14.86
C GLN A 173 7.17 8.01 14.41
N ARG A 174 8.10 8.08 13.46
CA ARG A 174 8.66 9.33 12.93
C ARG A 174 7.90 9.89 11.72
N MET A 175 6.96 9.13 11.15
CA MET A 175 6.17 9.55 10.01
C MET A 175 5.18 10.64 10.38
N THR A 176 4.80 11.42 9.38
CA THR A 176 3.75 12.44 9.47
C THR A 176 2.53 12.05 8.65
N TRP A 177 1.45 12.83 8.70
CA TRP A 177 0.27 12.54 7.88
C TRP A 177 0.55 12.68 6.38
N LEU A 178 1.58 13.47 5.99
CA LEU A 178 1.98 13.66 4.61
C LEU A 178 3.50 13.69 4.49
N ASP A 179 4.08 12.66 3.90
CA ASP A 179 5.52 12.53 3.73
C ASP A 179 5.91 12.47 2.25
N PRO A 180 7.01 13.12 1.85
CA PRO A 180 7.60 12.87 0.55
C PRO A 180 8.31 11.51 0.57
N ILE A 181 7.81 10.57 -0.21
CA ILE A 181 8.42 9.25 -0.38
C ILE A 181 8.83 9.10 -1.84
N ARG A 182 10.13 8.97 -2.06
CA ARG A 182 10.74 9.01 -3.41
C ARG A 182 10.31 10.29 -4.15
N THR A 183 9.60 10.18 -5.24
CA THR A 183 9.16 11.34 -6.06
C THR A 183 7.70 11.74 -5.84
N ARG A 184 7.02 11.19 -4.83
CA ARG A 184 5.57 11.35 -4.62
C ARG A 184 5.26 11.74 -3.20
N LEU A 185 4.04 12.25 -2.99
CA LEU A 185 3.49 12.45 -1.65
C LEU A 185 2.78 11.17 -1.17
N ALA A 186 3.07 10.77 0.05
CA ALA A 186 2.40 9.68 0.75
C ALA A 186 1.53 10.23 1.88
N LEU A 187 0.24 10.00 1.81
CA LEU A 187 -0.74 10.37 2.83
C LEU A 187 -1.03 9.17 3.75
N HIS A 188 -0.99 9.39 5.06
CA HIS A 188 -1.26 8.40 6.08
C HIS A 188 -2.47 8.80 6.94
N PRO A 189 -3.71 8.64 6.45
CA PRO A 189 -4.91 9.15 7.14
C PRO A 189 -5.09 8.55 8.52
N LEU A 190 -4.75 7.27 8.68
CA LEU A 190 -4.92 6.48 9.91
C LEU A 190 -3.70 6.53 10.84
N LEU A 191 -2.71 7.43 10.59
CA LEU A 191 -1.41 7.39 11.23
C LEU A 191 -1.48 7.31 12.77
N ASP A 192 -2.39 8.05 13.39
CA ASP A 192 -2.53 8.13 14.85
C ASP A 192 -3.55 7.13 15.42
N TRP A 193 -4.25 6.38 14.58
CA TRP A 193 -5.23 5.39 15.03
C TRP A 193 -4.59 4.20 15.72
N THR A 194 -5.19 3.79 16.80
CA THR A 194 -4.82 2.59 17.56
C THR A 194 -5.48 1.34 16.99
N ASN A 195 -4.99 0.16 17.38
CA ASN A 195 -5.64 -1.11 17.05
C ASN A 195 -7.10 -1.16 17.55
N LYS A 196 -7.37 -0.49 18.69
CA LYS A 196 -8.70 -0.42 19.29
C LYS A 196 -9.67 0.38 18.42
N GLU A 197 -9.25 1.54 17.91
CA GLU A 197 -10.07 2.36 17.01
C GLU A 197 -10.35 1.64 15.69
N ILE A 198 -9.34 0.97 15.13
CA ILE A 198 -9.51 0.12 13.93
C ILE A 198 -10.55 -0.97 14.18
N TYR A 199 -10.44 -1.69 15.32
CA TYR A 199 -11.35 -2.77 15.66
C TYR A 199 -12.80 -2.28 15.80
N TYR A 200 -13.00 -1.18 16.53
CA TYR A 200 -14.34 -0.62 16.69
C TYR A 200 -14.93 -0.10 15.37
N TYR A 201 -14.12 0.53 14.54
CA TYR A 201 -14.56 0.96 13.22
C TYR A 201 -15.02 -0.23 12.37
N MET A 202 -14.23 -1.31 12.35
CA MET A 202 -14.60 -2.53 11.62
C MET A 202 -15.89 -3.15 12.16
N ALA A 203 -16.08 -3.18 13.48
CA ALA A 203 -17.26 -3.70 14.11
C ALA A 203 -18.52 -2.83 13.85
N GLU A 204 -18.39 -1.51 13.95
CA GLU A 204 -19.46 -0.54 13.71
C GLU A 204 -19.99 -0.61 12.27
N HIS A 205 -19.10 -0.85 11.30
CA HIS A 205 -19.44 -0.92 9.88
C HIS A 205 -19.58 -2.35 9.36
N GLU A 206 -19.64 -3.34 10.24
CA GLU A 206 -19.83 -4.77 9.92
C GLU A 206 -18.83 -5.27 8.84
N LEU A 207 -17.58 -4.75 8.86
CA LEU A 207 -16.56 -5.11 7.90
C LEU A 207 -16.03 -6.52 8.17
N PRO A 208 -15.85 -7.36 7.14
CA PRO A 208 -15.34 -8.70 7.32
C PRO A 208 -13.91 -8.69 7.86
N GLN A 209 -13.62 -9.60 8.78
CA GLN A 209 -12.27 -9.84 9.26
C GLN A 209 -11.48 -10.71 8.29
N HIS A 210 -10.17 -10.46 8.23
CA HIS A 210 -9.27 -11.35 7.51
C HIS A 210 -9.25 -12.75 8.16
N PRO A 211 -9.38 -13.86 7.41
CA PRO A 211 -9.52 -15.20 7.99
C PRO A 211 -8.38 -15.63 8.93
N LEU A 212 -7.16 -15.10 8.74
CA LEU A 212 -6.03 -15.39 9.62
C LEU A 212 -6.11 -14.65 10.97
N PHE A 213 -7.01 -13.67 11.14
CA PHE A 213 -7.19 -12.99 12.42
C PHE A 213 -7.60 -13.97 13.54
N ASP A 214 -8.55 -14.85 13.26
CA ASP A 214 -9.01 -15.87 14.23
C ASP A 214 -7.94 -16.94 14.50
N GLN A 215 -6.87 -16.99 13.68
CA GLN A 215 -5.73 -17.86 13.88
C GLN A 215 -4.58 -17.16 14.63
N GLY A 216 -4.84 -16.00 15.23
CA GLY A 216 -3.88 -15.25 16.06
C GLY A 216 -2.92 -14.34 15.29
N TYR A 217 -3.16 -14.07 14.00
CA TYR A 217 -2.33 -13.14 13.25
C TYR A 217 -2.83 -11.70 13.47
N SER A 218 -1.98 -10.82 13.96
CA SER A 218 -2.27 -9.37 14.02
C SER A 218 -1.71 -8.61 12.81
N THR A 219 -0.85 -9.24 12.02
CA THR A 219 -0.34 -8.73 10.74
C THR A 219 -0.12 -9.86 9.76
N VAL A 220 -0.41 -9.61 8.47
CA VAL A 220 -0.23 -10.58 7.39
C VAL A 220 0.50 -9.94 6.22
N GLY A 221 1.39 -10.67 5.59
CA GLY A 221 2.06 -10.40 4.32
C GLY A 221 2.36 -11.71 3.61
N ASP A 222 3.58 -11.86 3.05
CA ASP A 222 3.97 -13.10 2.39
C ASP A 222 3.98 -14.26 3.41
N TRP A 223 3.58 -15.45 2.98
CA TRP A 223 3.42 -16.62 3.87
C TRP A 223 4.70 -16.97 4.63
N HIS A 224 5.86 -16.86 3.96
CA HIS A 224 7.17 -17.13 4.57
C HIS A 224 7.65 -16.05 5.55
N SER A 225 7.01 -14.88 5.58
CA SER A 225 7.35 -13.76 6.46
C SER A 225 6.30 -13.47 7.52
N SER A 226 5.26 -14.27 7.60
CA SER A 226 4.13 -14.05 8.51
C SER A 226 4.03 -15.20 9.49
N ALA A 227 3.82 -14.89 10.77
CA ALA A 227 3.53 -15.84 11.82
C ALA A 227 2.43 -15.26 12.72
N PRO A 228 1.66 -16.12 13.43
CA PRO A 228 0.76 -15.66 14.47
C PRO A 228 1.54 -15.01 15.61
N ASP A 229 0.88 -14.14 16.38
CA ASP A 229 1.47 -13.53 17.56
C ASP A 229 1.85 -14.61 18.57
N GLY A 230 3.06 -14.50 19.13
CA GLY A 230 3.61 -15.39 20.13
C GLY A 230 3.75 -14.71 21.49
N ALA A 231 4.37 -15.42 22.46
CA ALA A 231 4.60 -14.88 23.80
C ALA A 231 5.57 -13.69 23.81
N ASP A 232 6.57 -13.71 22.89
CA ASP A 232 7.69 -12.76 22.88
C ASP A 232 7.64 -11.79 21.68
N GLN A 233 6.81 -12.06 20.68
CA GLN A 233 6.72 -11.24 19.45
C GLN A 233 5.28 -11.07 19.03
N SER A 234 4.91 -9.86 18.64
CA SER A 234 3.58 -9.53 18.12
C SER A 234 3.64 -8.53 16.97
N GLY A 235 2.57 -8.49 16.19
CA GLY A 235 2.46 -7.54 15.10
C GLY A 235 3.60 -7.67 14.09
N ARG A 236 4.23 -6.56 13.74
CA ARG A 236 5.31 -6.52 12.73
C ARG A 236 6.64 -7.09 13.24
N GLU A 237 6.79 -7.32 14.51
CA GLU A 237 7.96 -7.99 15.09
C GLU A 237 8.04 -9.47 14.65
N THR A 238 6.91 -10.08 14.26
CA THR A 238 6.89 -11.45 13.71
C THR A 238 7.48 -11.54 12.30
N ARG A 239 7.67 -10.38 11.60
CA ARG A 239 8.12 -10.36 10.22
C ARG A 239 9.57 -10.85 10.06
N PHE A 240 9.76 -11.85 9.20
CA PHE A 240 11.08 -12.47 8.96
C PHE A 240 11.80 -12.83 10.26
N GLY A 241 11.08 -13.32 11.27
CA GLY A 241 11.66 -13.62 12.58
C GLY A 241 12.27 -12.39 13.29
N GLY A 242 11.76 -11.20 13.01
CA GLY A 242 12.25 -9.93 13.58
C GLY A 242 13.35 -9.23 12.80
N LEU A 243 13.91 -9.86 11.76
CA LEU A 243 15.04 -9.30 11.00
C LEU A 243 14.68 -8.00 10.25
N LYS A 244 13.47 -7.90 9.71
CA LYS A 244 13.04 -6.73 8.94
C LYS A 244 11.53 -6.49 9.04
N GLN A 245 11.15 -5.42 9.71
CA GLN A 245 9.75 -5.06 9.94
C GLN A 245 9.10 -4.30 8.77
N GLU A 246 9.88 -3.50 8.04
CA GLU A 246 9.42 -2.68 6.92
C GLU A 246 9.70 -3.33 5.56
N CYS A 247 8.74 -3.21 4.64
CA CYS A 247 8.81 -3.81 3.30
C CYS A 247 9.37 -2.87 2.22
N GLY A 248 9.78 -1.66 2.59
CA GLY A 248 10.34 -0.65 1.67
C GLY A 248 9.31 0.18 0.90
N MET A 249 8.04 -0.18 0.88
CA MET A 249 7.02 0.59 0.13
C MET A 249 6.79 1.98 0.72
N ASP A 250 6.77 2.10 2.05
CA ASP A 250 6.60 3.35 2.80
C ASP A 250 7.97 3.96 3.23
N GLN A 251 9.07 3.64 2.53
CA GLN A 251 10.41 4.16 2.79
C GLN A 251 10.89 5.03 1.62
N PRO A 252 11.75 6.05 1.91
CA PRO A 252 12.34 6.92 0.90
C PRO A 252 13.11 6.19 -0.20
#